data_70e3f3f0cee20198b84c2ab189d843ca
#
_entry.id   70e3f3f0cee20198b84c2ab189d843ca
#
_cell.length_a   1.000
_cell.length_b   1.000
_cell.length_c   1.000
_cell.angle_alpha   90.00
_cell.angle_beta   90.00
_cell.angle_gamma   90.00
#
_symmetry.space_group_name_H-M   'P 1'
#
loop_
_entity.id
_entity.type
_entity.pdbx_description
1 polymer ?
#
loop_
_entity_poly.entity_id
_entity_poly.type
_entity_poly.pdbx_seq_one_letter_code
_entity_poly.pdbx_strand_id
1 'polypeptide(L)'
;MDLNNLTYKINGCAMKVHNTLGNGFQEVIYQRCLAIELERAGLGYAREQEHIIYYDGIDVGTRRADFVVEEAVIVELKALINLEDVHLAQAKNYVIAYDKPLGLLINFGSTSLQFKKIYNPKYRQNQDLQDFGINKINANKDSISKSNKSHNPVNPDSDK
;
A
#
# COMPACT_ATOMS: atom_id res chain seq x y z
N MET A 1 10.57 -10.32 2.63
CA MET A 1 10.71 -9.81 1.24
C MET A 1 11.74 -8.69 1.21
N ASP A 2 12.71 -8.76 0.33
CA ASP A 2 13.69 -7.68 0.13
C ASP A 2 13.08 -6.58 -0.74
N LEU A 3 12.77 -5.45 -0.13
CA LEU A 3 12.18 -4.28 -0.81
C LEU A 3 13.12 -3.66 -1.85
N ASN A 4 14.44 -3.73 -1.63
CA ASN A 4 15.40 -3.23 -2.59
C ASN A 4 15.41 -4.08 -3.87
N ASN A 5 15.37 -5.39 -3.72
CA ASN A 5 15.27 -6.30 -4.86
C ASN A 5 13.93 -6.11 -5.60
N LEU A 6 12.83 -5.94 -4.86
CA LEU A 6 11.52 -5.71 -5.46
C LEU A 6 11.50 -4.39 -6.26
N THR A 7 11.99 -3.30 -5.68
CA THR A 7 12.06 -2.01 -6.40
C THR A 7 12.99 -2.06 -7.61
N TYR A 8 14.08 -2.80 -7.52
CA TYR A 8 14.96 -3.02 -8.66
C TYR A 8 14.24 -3.72 -9.82
N LYS A 9 13.46 -4.76 -9.53
CA LYS A 9 12.67 -5.47 -10.55
C LYS A 9 11.58 -4.58 -11.16
N ILE A 10 10.88 -3.80 -10.35
CA ILE A 10 9.85 -2.86 -10.83
C ILE A 10 10.49 -1.81 -11.75
N ASN A 11 11.61 -1.22 -11.34
CA ASN A 11 12.34 -0.26 -12.16
C ASN A 11 12.83 -0.88 -13.48
N GLY A 12 13.27 -2.14 -13.45
CA GLY A 12 13.65 -2.88 -14.64
C GLY A 12 12.48 -3.03 -15.63
N CYS A 13 11.28 -3.32 -15.13
CA CYS A 13 10.06 -3.36 -15.94
C CYS A 13 9.75 -1.99 -16.57
N ALA A 14 9.83 -0.93 -15.77
CA ALA A 14 9.60 0.44 -16.24
C ALA A 14 10.63 0.88 -17.27
N MET A 15 11.89 0.52 -17.10
CA MET A 15 12.95 0.78 -18.07
C MET A 15 12.70 0.09 -19.41
N LYS A 16 12.22 -1.14 -19.41
CA LYS A 16 11.83 -1.84 -20.65
C LYS A 16 10.72 -1.10 -21.40
N VAL A 17 9.72 -0.65 -20.68
CA VAL A 17 8.62 0.15 -21.26
C VAL A 17 9.16 1.45 -21.85
N HIS A 18 9.95 2.20 -21.10
CA HIS A 18 10.50 3.49 -21.54
C HIS A 18 11.47 3.35 -22.71
N ASN A 19 12.32 2.32 -22.70
CA ASN A 19 13.23 2.04 -23.81
C ASN A 19 12.52 1.66 -25.11
N THR A 20 11.33 1.05 -24.99
CA THR A 20 10.54 0.65 -26.15
C THR A 20 9.70 1.80 -26.70
N LEU A 21 9.03 2.58 -25.82
CA LEU A 21 8.08 3.61 -26.23
C LEU A 21 8.69 5.02 -26.28
N GLY A 22 9.73 5.29 -25.49
CA GLY A 22 10.18 6.65 -25.25
C GLY A 22 9.19 7.47 -24.44
N ASN A 23 9.44 8.77 -24.35
CA ASN A 23 8.52 9.73 -23.76
C ASN A 23 7.46 10.21 -24.77
N GLY A 24 6.42 10.89 -24.29
CA GLY A 24 5.42 11.58 -25.13
C GLY A 24 4.05 10.89 -25.22
N PHE A 25 3.88 9.72 -24.65
CA PHE A 25 2.58 9.08 -24.54
C PHE A 25 1.82 9.55 -23.29
N GLN A 26 0.52 9.31 -23.28
CA GLN A 26 -0.32 9.55 -22.10
C GLN A 26 0.00 8.54 -21.01
N GLU A 27 -0.17 8.93 -19.76
CA GLU A 27 0.10 8.14 -18.57
C GLU A 27 -0.57 6.75 -18.60
N VAL A 28 -1.81 6.67 -19.08
CA VAL A 28 -2.55 5.40 -19.17
C VAL A 28 -1.87 4.38 -20.10
N ILE A 29 -1.15 4.82 -21.12
CA ILE A 29 -0.40 3.92 -22.02
C ILE A 29 0.76 3.28 -21.26
N TYR A 30 1.53 4.08 -20.55
CA TYR A 30 2.63 3.57 -19.70
C TYR A 30 2.12 2.63 -18.62
N GLN A 31 0.99 2.96 -18.00
CA GLN A 31 0.36 2.11 -17.00
C GLN A 31 0.01 0.73 -17.56
N ARG A 32 -0.61 0.68 -18.75
CA ARG A 32 -0.95 -0.60 -19.41
C ARG A 32 0.29 -1.40 -19.78
N CYS A 33 1.31 -0.75 -20.29
CA CYS A 33 2.57 -1.42 -20.65
C CYS A 33 3.33 -1.92 -19.42
N LEU A 34 3.35 -1.14 -18.33
CA LEU A 34 3.97 -1.57 -17.10
C LEU A 34 3.27 -2.79 -16.51
N ALA A 35 1.94 -2.85 -16.55
CA ALA A 35 1.17 -4.03 -16.14
C ALA A 35 1.65 -5.30 -16.87
N ILE A 36 1.83 -5.22 -18.19
CA ILE A 36 2.33 -6.35 -19.00
C ILE A 36 3.74 -6.78 -18.54
N GLU A 37 4.63 -5.82 -18.30
CA GLU A 37 6.00 -6.15 -17.88
C GLU A 37 6.07 -6.68 -16.44
N LEU A 38 5.22 -6.21 -15.53
CA LEU A 38 5.10 -6.78 -14.19
C LEU A 38 4.64 -8.24 -14.23
N GLU A 39 3.64 -8.56 -15.06
CA GLU A 39 3.18 -9.94 -15.27
C GLU A 39 4.29 -10.83 -15.83
N ARG A 40 5.02 -10.36 -16.84
CA ARG A 40 6.16 -11.08 -17.42
C ARG A 40 7.28 -11.33 -16.43
N ALA A 41 7.46 -10.41 -15.48
CA ALA A 41 8.44 -10.54 -14.39
C ALA A 41 7.95 -11.44 -13.23
N GLY A 42 6.72 -11.94 -13.30
CA GLY A 42 6.11 -12.76 -12.26
C GLY A 42 5.81 -12.01 -10.97
N LEU A 43 5.61 -10.69 -11.05
CA LEU A 43 5.26 -9.83 -9.91
C LEU A 43 3.74 -9.71 -9.79
N GLY A 44 3.23 -10.04 -8.61
CA GLY A 44 1.82 -9.83 -8.27
C GLY A 44 1.52 -8.34 -8.09
N TYR A 45 0.40 -7.87 -8.58
CA TYR A 45 0.00 -6.49 -8.40
C TYR A 45 -1.52 -6.32 -8.39
N ALA A 46 -1.98 -5.30 -7.67
CA ALA A 46 -3.30 -4.72 -7.83
C ALA A 46 -3.17 -3.39 -8.58
N ARG A 47 -4.06 -3.16 -9.53
CA ARG A 47 -4.07 -1.97 -10.36
C ARG A 47 -5.27 -1.10 -10.02
N GLU A 48 -5.06 0.23 -9.95
CA GLU A 48 -6.10 1.20 -9.63
C GLU A 48 -6.89 0.88 -8.35
N GLN A 49 -6.20 0.32 -7.36
CA GLN A 49 -6.80 -0.04 -6.08
C GLN A 49 -7.21 1.20 -5.32
N GLU A 50 -8.49 1.29 -5.02
CA GLU A 50 -9.06 2.40 -4.26
C GLU A 50 -8.81 2.24 -2.76
N HIS A 51 -8.52 3.34 -2.08
CA HIS A 51 -8.36 3.39 -0.63
C HIS A 51 -9.14 4.57 -0.06
N ILE A 52 -9.91 4.32 0.99
CA ILE A 52 -10.69 5.35 1.67
C ILE A 52 -9.77 6.18 2.56
N ILE A 53 -9.89 7.49 2.48
CA ILE A 53 -9.18 8.44 3.33
C ILE A 53 -10.09 8.84 4.47
N TYR A 54 -9.60 8.69 5.69
CA TYR A 54 -10.32 9.06 6.90
C TYR A 54 -9.72 10.31 7.55
N TYR A 55 -10.58 11.18 8.03
CA TYR A 55 -10.25 12.30 8.88
C TYR A 55 -11.10 12.22 10.16
N ASP A 56 -10.48 12.09 11.32
CA ASP A 56 -11.16 11.86 12.59
C ASP A 56 -12.19 10.71 12.55
N GLY A 57 -11.84 9.62 11.85
CA GLY A 57 -12.70 8.46 11.67
C GLY A 57 -13.85 8.64 10.67
N ILE A 58 -13.92 9.79 9.99
CA ILE A 58 -14.94 10.12 8.99
C ILE A 58 -14.35 9.92 7.60
N ASP A 59 -15.06 9.20 6.74
CA ASP A 59 -14.75 9.07 5.33
C ASP A 59 -14.83 10.45 4.65
N VAL A 60 -13.72 10.93 4.13
CA VAL A 60 -13.62 12.22 3.44
C VAL A 60 -13.29 12.09 1.96
N GLY A 61 -13.25 10.86 1.44
CA GLY A 61 -13.01 10.58 0.04
C GLY A 61 -12.07 9.40 -0.17
N THR A 62 -11.78 9.13 -1.44
CA THR A 62 -10.93 8.01 -1.83
C THR A 62 -9.72 8.47 -2.62
N ARG A 63 -8.70 7.63 -2.60
CA ARG A 63 -7.52 7.72 -3.47
C ARG A 63 -7.35 6.41 -4.22
N ARG A 64 -6.78 6.49 -5.40
CA ARG A 64 -6.53 5.34 -6.26
C ARG A 64 -5.07 5.34 -6.69
N ALA A 65 -4.32 4.37 -6.17
CA ALA A 65 -2.93 4.15 -6.59
C ALA A 65 -2.89 3.47 -7.96
N ASP A 66 -1.93 3.80 -8.80
CA ASP A 66 -1.76 3.13 -10.09
C ASP A 66 -1.49 1.65 -9.91
N PHE A 67 -0.55 1.29 -9.04
CA PHE A 67 -0.27 -0.09 -8.67
C PHE A 67 0.07 -0.24 -7.19
N VAL A 68 -0.30 -1.39 -6.65
CA VAL A 68 0.26 -1.94 -5.41
C VAL A 68 0.92 -3.25 -5.79
N VAL A 69 2.25 -3.30 -5.75
CA VAL A 69 3.04 -4.45 -6.19
C VAL A 69 3.46 -5.29 -4.98
N GLU A 70 3.20 -6.60 -5.06
CA GLU A 70 3.49 -7.59 -4.01
C GLU A 70 2.95 -7.17 -2.63
N GLU A 71 1.83 -6.43 -2.62
CA GLU A 71 1.20 -5.85 -1.42
C GLU A 71 2.14 -4.97 -0.57
N ALA A 72 3.29 -4.62 -1.08
CA ALA A 72 4.37 -3.94 -0.34
C ALA A 72 4.77 -2.58 -0.92
N VAL A 73 4.73 -2.39 -2.23
CA VAL A 73 5.20 -1.18 -2.90
C VAL A 73 4.08 -0.50 -3.64
N ILE A 74 3.79 0.75 -3.26
CA ILE A 74 2.92 1.64 -4.03
C ILE A 74 3.71 2.16 -5.22
N VAL A 75 3.14 2.09 -6.41
CA VAL A 75 3.75 2.66 -7.62
C VAL A 75 2.80 3.71 -8.19
N GLU A 76 3.31 4.92 -8.34
CA GLU A 76 2.65 6.05 -8.97
C GLU A 76 3.39 6.41 -10.25
N LEU A 77 2.65 6.54 -11.34
CA LEU A 77 3.19 6.92 -12.64
C LEU A 77 2.92 8.39 -12.93
N LYS A 78 3.84 9.00 -13.64
CA LYS A 78 3.69 10.32 -14.24
C LYS A 78 4.21 10.29 -15.67
N ALA A 79 3.64 11.15 -16.51
CA ALA A 79 4.08 11.39 -17.89
C ALA A 79 4.31 12.89 -18.10
N LEU A 80 5.25 13.45 -17.33
CA LEU A 80 5.56 14.87 -17.26
C LEU A 80 6.98 15.13 -17.77
N ILE A 81 7.23 16.33 -18.27
CA ILE A 81 8.59 16.74 -18.68
C ILE A 81 9.54 16.69 -17.48
N ASN A 82 9.10 17.22 -16.33
CA ASN A 82 9.85 17.19 -15.08
C ASN A 82 8.94 16.83 -13.91
N LEU A 83 9.51 16.11 -12.93
CA LEU A 83 8.87 15.91 -11.63
C LEU A 83 9.05 17.16 -10.77
N GLU A 84 7.98 17.53 -10.07
CA GLU A 84 7.95 18.63 -9.11
C GLU A 84 7.69 18.12 -7.68
N ASP A 85 7.95 18.95 -6.69
CA ASP A 85 7.77 18.61 -5.27
C ASP A 85 6.34 18.19 -4.92
N VAL A 86 5.34 18.74 -5.61
CA VAL A 86 3.94 18.36 -5.43
C VAL A 86 3.70 16.88 -5.76
N HIS A 87 4.38 16.34 -6.77
CA HIS A 87 4.25 14.93 -7.15
C HIS A 87 4.87 14.01 -6.10
N LEU A 88 6.00 14.42 -5.52
CA LEU A 88 6.64 13.71 -4.40
C LEU A 88 5.74 13.73 -3.15
N ALA A 89 5.13 14.87 -2.84
CA ALA A 89 4.19 15.01 -1.72
C ALA A 89 2.96 14.12 -1.91
N GLN A 90 2.39 14.06 -3.12
CA GLN A 90 1.27 13.17 -3.44
C GLN A 90 1.63 11.70 -3.24
N ALA A 91 2.77 11.26 -3.79
CA ALA A 91 3.22 9.88 -3.65
C ALA A 91 3.50 9.52 -2.19
N LYS A 92 4.04 10.43 -1.39
CA LYS A 92 4.22 10.24 0.06
C LYS A 92 2.88 10.06 0.78
N ASN A 93 1.87 10.84 0.43
CA ASN A 93 0.53 10.71 1.00
C ASN A 93 -0.08 9.34 0.69
N TYR A 94 0.11 8.81 -0.53
CA TYR A 94 -0.35 7.46 -0.87
C TYR A 94 0.33 6.38 -0.02
N VAL A 95 1.64 6.45 0.12
CA VAL A 95 2.40 5.46 0.91
C VAL A 95 1.92 5.41 2.35
N ILE A 96 1.61 6.58 2.93
CA ILE A 96 1.06 6.68 4.29
C ILE A 96 -0.38 6.16 4.34
N ALA A 97 -1.24 6.59 3.41
CA ALA A 97 -2.66 6.22 3.39
C ALA A 97 -2.87 4.71 3.20
N TYR A 98 -2.07 4.08 2.36
CA TYR A 98 -2.12 2.62 2.13
C TYR A 98 -1.36 1.80 3.18
N ASP A 99 -0.72 2.47 4.15
CA ASP A 99 0.12 1.83 5.18
C ASP A 99 1.13 0.84 4.58
N LYS A 100 1.85 1.28 3.56
CA LYS A 100 2.89 0.49 2.91
C LYS A 100 4.27 1.03 3.27
N PRO A 101 5.30 0.17 3.31
CA PRO A 101 6.65 0.59 3.71
C PRO A 101 7.30 1.54 2.70
N LEU A 102 6.97 1.41 1.43
CA LEU A 102 7.69 2.04 0.35
C LEU A 102 6.77 2.39 -0.82
N GLY A 103 7.06 3.50 -1.45
CA GLY A 103 6.51 3.90 -2.73
C GLY A 103 7.60 4.14 -3.78
N LEU A 104 7.21 3.99 -5.03
CA LEU A 104 7.96 4.40 -6.21
C LEU A 104 7.15 5.42 -7.00
N LEU A 105 7.75 6.56 -7.24
CA LEU A 105 7.24 7.54 -8.21
C LEU A 105 8.07 7.39 -9.49
N ILE A 106 7.43 7.04 -10.59
CA ILE A 106 8.09 6.77 -11.88
C ILE A 106 7.54 7.76 -12.91
N ASN A 107 8.42 8.52 -13.52
CA ASN A 107 8.06 9.48 -14.57
C ASN A 107 8.58 9.01 -15.92
N PHE A 108 7.65 8.74 -16.83
CA PHE A 108 7.91 8.34 -18.22
C PHE A 108 8.00 9.50 -19.20
N GLY A 109 7.61 10.70 -18.77
CA GLY A 109 7.50 11.86 -19.68
C GLY A 109 8.83 12.59 -19.95
N SER A 110 9.88 12.28 -19.19
CA SER A 110 11.21 12.82 -19.44
C SER A 110 11.96 11.99 -20.50
N THR A 111 12.99 12.56 -21.11
CA THR A 111 13.84 11.86 -22.08
C THR A 111 14.55 10.65 -21.49
N SER A 112 14.90 10.70 -20.23
CA SER A 112 15.35 9.56 -19.43
C SER A 112 14.31 9.20 -18.39
N LEU A 113 14.14 7.90 -18.12
CA LEU A 113 13.22 7.46 -17.07
C LEU A 113 13.69 8.03 -15.72
N GLN A 114 12.77 8.68 -15.02
CA GLN A 114 13.02 9.19 -13.67
C GLN A 114 12.24 8.34 -12.68
N PHE A 115 12.88 7.95 -11.57
CA PHE A 115 12.20 7.28 -10.48
C PHE A 115 12.72 7.75 -9.13
N LYS A 116 11.81 7.84 -8.16
CA LYS A 116 12.09 8.23 -6.78
C LYS A 116 11.52 7.20 -5.83
N LYS A 117 12.33 6.75 -4.89
CA LYS A 117 11.89 5.95 -3.73
C LYS A 117 11.35 6.87 -2.65
N ILE A 118 10.22 6.50 -2.10
CA ILE A 118 9.55 7.25 -1.04
C ILE A 118 9.29 6.30 0.12
N TYR A 119 9.98 6.52 1.22
CA TYR A 119 9.83 5.72 2.42
C TYR A 119 8.67 6.25 3.28
N ASN A 120 7.89 5.34 3.84
CA ASN A 120 6.85 5.70 4.78
C ASN A 120 7.46 5.91 6.18
N PRO A 121 7.53 7.15 6.68
CA PRO A 121 8.13 7.41 7.98
C PRO A 121 7.31 6.86 9.15
N LYS A 122 6.02 6.57 8.92
CA LYS A 122 5.09 6.08 9.94
C LYS A 122 4.97 4.55 9.95
N TYR A 123 5.52 3.85 8.97
CA TYR A 123 5.32 2.41 8.81
C TYR A 123 5.80 1.60 10.02
N ARG A 124 7.00 1.90 10.53
CA ARG A 124 7.56 1.23 11.72
C ARG A 124 6.75 1.49 12.97
N GLN A 125 6.27 2.73 13.16
CA GLN A 125 5.45 3.10 14.31
C GLN A 125 4.13 2.34 14.31
N ASN A 126 3.53 2.12 13.14
CA ASN A 126 2.30 1.37 12.99
C ASN A 126 2.49 -0.12 13.27
N GLN A 127 3.63 -0.71 12.89
CA GLN A 127 3.95 -2.11 13.22
C GLN A 127 4.08 -2.30 14.74
N ASP A 128 4.83 -1.43 15.41
CA ASP A 128 4.98 -1.48 16.87
C ASP A 128 3.62 -1.36 17.58
N LEU A 129 2.72 -0.49 17.07
CA LEU A 129 1.37 -0.32 17.59
C LEU A 129 0.46 -1.52 17.31
N GLN A 130 0.60 -2.18 16.15
CA GLN A 130 -0.15 -3.38 15.82
C GLN A 130 0.28 -4.55 16.69
N ASP A 131 1.57 -4.75 16.91
CA ASP A 131 2.09 -5.77 17.81
C ASP A 131 1.61 -5.55 19.26
N PHE A 132 1.61 -4.31 19.74
CA PHE A 132 1.03 -3.93 21.02
C PHE A 132 -0.47 -4.14 21.09
N GLY A 133 -1.21 -3.85 20.01
CA GLY A 133 -2.65 -4.01 19.89
C GLY A 133 -3.08 -5.47 19.90
N ILE A 134 -2.37 -6.35 19.21
CA ILE A 134 -2.62 -7.80 19.17
C ILE A 134 -2.43 -8.41 20.56
N ASN A 135 -1.38 -8.03 21.27
CA ASN A 135 -1.14 -8.50 22.64
C ASN A 135 -2.24 -8.04 23.62
N LYS A 136 -2.76 -6.82 23.48
CA LYS A 136 -3.89 -6.32 24.28
C LYS A 136 -5.19 -7.07 23.99
N ILE A 137 -5.49 -7.36 22.72
CA ILE A 137 -6.69 -8.08 22.31
C ILE A 137 -6.64 -9.52 22.83
N ASN A 138 -5.50 -10.18 22.76
CA ASN A 138 -5.31 -11.54 23.27
C ASN A 138 -5.43 -11.60 24.79
N ALA A 139 -4.86 -10.63 25.52
CA ALA A 139 -4.99 -10.53 26.96
C ALA A 139 -6.46 -10.31 27.40
N ASN A 140 -7.22 -9.50 26.66
CA ASN A 140 -8.64 -9.30 26.94
C ASN A 140 -9.50 -10.53 26.62
N LYS A 141 -9.15 -11.31 25.59
CA LYS A 141 -9.85 -12.57 25.29
C LYS A 141 -9.67 -13.59 26.40
N ASP A 142 -8.46 -13.70 26.92
CA ASP A 142 -8.17 -14.61 28.02
C ASP A 142 -8.88 -14.18 29.33
N SER A 143 -9.02 -12.88 29.58
CA SER A 143 -9.75 -12.39 30.75
C SER A 143 -11.28 -12.58 30.61
N ILE A 144 -11.84 -12.42 29.41
CA ILE A 144 -13.25 -12.67 29.15
C ILE A 144 -13.57 -14.17 29.24
N SER A 145 -12.69 -15.04 28.75
CA SER A 145 -12.90 -16.48 28.85
C SER A 145 -12.84 -16.99 30.31
N LYS A 146 -12.06 -16.34 31.16
CA LYS A 146 -11.99 -16.66 32.60
C LYS A 146 -13.18 -16.14 33.40
N SER A 147 -13.76 -15.01 33.02
CA SER A 147 -14.94 -14.46 33.68
C SER A 147 -16.23 -15.22 33.35
N ASN A 148 -16.33 -15.83 32.17
CA ASN A 148 -17.48 -16.64 31.80
C ASN A 148 -17.51 -18.05 32.42
N LYS A 149 -16.44 -18.50 33.09
CA LYS A 149 -16.43 -19.77 33.80
C LYS A 149 -16.99 -19.73 35.24
N SER A 150 -17.32 -18.54 35.76
CA SER A 150 -17.80 -18.37 37.14
C SER A 150 -19.33 -18.13 37.26
N HIS A 151 -20.08 -18.19 36.16
CA HIS A 151 -21.53 -18.11 36.19
C HIS A 151 -22.18 -19.41 35.69
N ASN A 152 -22.33 -20.35 36.59
CA ASN A 152 -23.40 -21.35 36.46
C ASN A 152 -24.69 -20.72 36.94
N PRO A 153 -25.72 -20.60 36.11
CA PRO A 153 -27.03 -20.29 36.64
C PRO A 153 -27.51 -21.44 37.44
N VAL A 154 -27.68 -21.23 38.74
CA VAL A 154 -28.46 -22.10 39.57
C VAL A 154 -29.88 -22.05 39.03
N ASN A 155 -30.38 -23.16 38.54
CA ASN A 155 -31.79 -23.33 38.24
C ASN A 155 -32.58 -23.17 39.58
N PRO A 156 -33.52 -22.27 39.65
CA PRO A 156 -34.47 -22.37 40.74
C PRO A 156 -35.41 -23.53 40.44
N ASP A 157 -35.45 -24.44 41.37
CA ASP A 157 -36.36 -25.57 41.38
C ASP A 157 -37.81 -25.15 41.10
N SER A 158 -38.38 -25.86 40.18
CA SER A 158 -39.81 -26.09 40.09
C SER A 158 -40.25 -26.82 41.37
N ASP A 159 -41.03 -26.17 42.18
CA ASP A 159 -41.94 -26.85 43.07
C ASP A 159 -43.38 -26.34 42.88
N LYS A 160 -44.21 -27.28 42.41
CA LYS A 160 -45.66 -27.37 42.34
C LYS A 160 -46.32 -26.76 41.13
#